data_7b9caa9c105fd3841216d9f7b218d372
#
_entry.id   7b9caa9c105fd3841216d9f7b218d372
#
_cell.length_a   1.000
_cell.length_b   1.000
_cell.length_c   1.000
_cell.angle_alpha   90.00
_cell.angle_beta   90.00
_cell.angle_gamma   90.00
#
_symmetry.space_group_name_H-M   'P 1'
#
loop_
_entity.id
_entity.type
_entity.pdbx_description
1 polymer ?
#
loop_
_entity_poly.entity_id
_entity_poly.type
_entity_poly.pdbx_seq_one_letter_code
_entity_poly.pdbx_strand_id
1 'polypeptide(L)'
;MKVLIVNGSSHVNGTTMQAVQEVQKVFHDANVDTEVIQLGNKPIRDCIQCGYCFEHGECVFKDDDVNTFVEKAKDADGFIFATPVYYAHPSGRILSFLDRVFFS
;
A
#
# COMPACT_ATOMS: atom_id res chain seq x y z
N MET A 1 4.35 -5.44 -17.78
CA MET A 1 3.61 -5.84 -16.57
C MET A 1 4.21 -5.09 -15.39
N LYS A 2 3.36 -4.55 -14.53
CA LYS A 2 3.80 -3.76 -13.39
C LYS A 2 3.11 -4.21 -12.11
N VAL A 3 3.88 -4.35 -11.03
CA VAL A 3 3.38 -4.75 -9.71
C VAL A 3 3.65 -3.62 -8.74
N LEU A 4 2.61 -3.17 -8.02
CA LEU A 4 2.74 -2.23 -6.92
C LEU A 4 2.92 -3.00 -5.61
N ILE A 5 3.90 -2.57 -4.82
CA ILE A 5 4.21 -3.18 -3.53
C ILE A 5 4.05 -2.11 -2.46
N VAL A 6 3.19 -2.36 -1.48
CA VAL A 6 3.00 -1.45 -0.36
C VAL A 6 3.68 -2.04 0.86
N ASN A 7 4.62 -1.29 1.45
CA ASN A 7 5.27 -1.70 2.69
C ASN A 7 4.61 -0.98 3.86
N GLY A 8 3.91 -1.76 4.69
CA GLY A 8 3.18 -1.26 5.85
C GLY A 8 4.01 -1.15 7.12
N SER A 9 5.32 -1.41 7.05
CA SER A 9 6.21 -1.25 8.20
C SER A 9 6.55 0.22 8.41
N SER A 10 6.70 0.62 9.67
CA SER A 10 7.22 1.94 10.01
C SER A 10 8.74 2.04 9.81
N HIS A 11 9.43 0.91 9.66
CA HIS A 11 10.88 0.88 9.47
C HIS A 11 11.20 0.69 7.99
N VAL A 12 11.86 1.69 7.41
CA VAL A 12 12.22 1.68 5.98
C VAL A 12 13.19 0.56 5.64
N ASN A 13 14.10 0.24 6.55
CA ASN A 13 15.15 -0.77 6.33
C ASN A 13 14.98 -1.98 7.25
N GLY A 14 13.77 -2.30 7.67
CA GLY A 14 13.51 -3.43 8.55
C GLY A 14 13.33 -4.75 7.81
N THR A 15 12.91 -5.77 8.55
CA THR A 15 12.74 -7.13 8.03
C THR A 15 11.70 -7.18 6.91
N THR A 16 10.61 -6.42 7.05
CA THR A 16 9.57 -6.38 6.01
C THR A 16 10.15 -5.84 4.69
N MET A 17 10.99 -4.81 4.74
CA MET A 17 11.63 -4.27 3.54
C MET A 17 12.61 -5.28 2.93
N GLN A 18 13.30 -6.06 3.75
CA GLN A 18 14.18 -7.11 3.22
C GLN A 18 13.40 -8.14 2.42
N ALA A 19 12.22 -8.54 2.91
CA ALA A 19 11.35 -9.45 2.18
C ALA A 19 10.86 -8.82 0.87
N VAL A 20 10.49 -7.55 0.90
CA VAL A 20 10.07 -6.82 -0.30
C VAL A 20 11.20 -6.78 -1.32
N GLN A 21 12.43 -6.52 -0.90
CA GLN A 21 13.58 -6.47 -1.80
C GLN A 21 13.85 -7.82 -2.45
N GLU A 22 13.70 -8.92 -1.73
CA GLU A 22 13.85 -10.25 -2.30
C GLU A 22 12.79 -10.53 -3.37
N VAL A 23 11.55 -10.14 -3.12
CA VAL A 23 10.47 -10.27 -4.09
C VAL A 23 10.78 -9.43 -5.33
N GLN A 24 11.27 -8.20 -5.16
CA GLN A 24 11.63 -7.33 -6.27
C GLN A 24 12.72 -7.94 -7.16
N LYS A 25 13.70 -8.62 -6.57
CA LYS A 25 14.74 -9.29 -7.35
C LYS A 25 14.16 -10.34 -8.29
N VAL A 26 13.23 -11.14 -7.79
CA VAL A 26 12.58 -12.18 -8.60
C VAL A 26 11.79 -11.56 -9.75
N PHE A 27 11.04 -10.48 -9.49
CA PHE A 27 10.29 -9.79 -10.53
C PHE A 27 11.24 -9.15 -11.55
N HIS A 28 12.33 -8.54 -11.10
CA HIS A 28 13.31 -7.94 -12.00
C HIS A 28 13.89 -8.99 -12.96
N ASP A 29 14.25 -10.16 -12.42
CA ASP A 29 14.80 -11.24 -13.24
C ASP A 29 13.77 -11.78 -14.25
N ALA A 30 12.49 -11.62 -13.97
CA ALA A 30 11.39 -12.02 -14.85
C ALA A 30 10.92 -10.89 -15.78
N ASN A 31 11.62 -9.75 -15.78
CA ASN A 31 11.28 -8.54 -16.56
C ASN A 31 9.93 -7.94 -16.19
N VAL A 32 9.57 -8.02 -14.91
CA VAL A 32 8.37 -7.39 -14.37
C VAL A 32 8.77 -6.14 -13.59
N ASP A 33 8.20 -4.99 -13.94
CA ASP A 33 8.46 -3.74 -13.24
C ASP A 33 7.78 -3.71 -11.89
N THR A 34 8.46 -3.16 -10.89
CA THR A 34 7.89 -3.00 -9.55
C THR A 34 8.05 -1.57 -9.08
N GLU A 35 7.11 -1.14 -8.25
CA GLU A 35 7.19 0.14 -7.55
C GLU A 35 6.77 -0.07 -6.10
N VAL A 36 7.56 0.45 -5.16
CA VAL A 36 7.29 0.32 -3.72
C VAL A 36 6.72 1.62 -3.19
N ILE A 37 5.59 1.53 -2.48
CA ILE A 37 5.03 2.63 -1.71
C ILE A 37 5.31 2.33 -0.25
N GLN A 38 6.10 3.19 0.39
CA GLN A 38 6.49 3.05 1.80
C GLN A 38 5.55 3.89 2.65
N LEU A 39 4.74 3.24 3.49
CA LEU A 39 3.81 3.98 4.36
C LEU A 39 4.54 4.74 5.46
N GLY A 40 5.67 4.21 5.93
CA GLY A 40 6.47 4.89 6.95
C GLY A 40 5.80 4.94 8.30
N ASN A 41 6.16 5.94 9.11
CA ASN A 41 5.64 6.10 10.47
C ASN A 41 4.56 7.17 10.58
N LYS A 42 4.06 7.70 9.47
CA LYS A 42 2.98 8.68 9.50
C LYS A 42 1.65 7.99 9.74
N PRO A 43 0.77 8.58 10.55
CA PRO A 43 -0.57 8.01 10.76
C PRO A 43 -1.36 7.95 9.46
N ILE A 44 -2.15 6.90 9.30
CA ILE A 44 -3.10 6.80 8.19
C ILE A 44 -4.48 6.62 8.80
N ARG A 45 -5.41 7.49 8.40
CA ARG A 45 -6.78 7.42 8.88
C ARG A 45 -7.50 6.23 8.28
N ASP A 46 -8.37 5.61 9.05
CA ASP A 46 -9.27 4.60 8.54
C ASP A 46 -10.40 5.24 7.73
N CYS A 47 -11.25 4.42 7.13
CA CYS A 47 -12.41 4.90 6.37
C CYS A 47 -13.50 5.35 7.34
N ILE A 48 -14.04 6.55 7.12
CA ILE A 48 -15.15 7.09 7.92
C ILE A 48 -16.50 6.93 7.22
N GLN A 49 -16.52 6.25 6.08
CA GLN A 49 -17.74 5.97 5.32
C GLN A 49 -18.54 7.22 4.94
N CYS A 50 -17.84 8.30 4.58
CA CYS A 50 -18.47 9.57 4.24
C CYS A 50 -19.15 9.57 2.86
N GLY A 51 -18.85 8.61 1.98
CA GLY A 51 -19.45 8.51 0.67
C GLY A 51 -18.84 9.40 -0.40
N TYR A 52 -17.87 10.21 -0.08
CA TYR A 52 -17.24 11.13 -1.03
C TYR A 52 -16.72 10.40 -2.27
N CYS A 53 -16.11 9.23 -2.09
CA CYS A 53 -15.52 8.46 -3.19
C CYS A 53 -16.54 7.93 -4.20
N PHE A 54 -17.80 7.77 -3.79
CA PHE A 54 -18.85 7.29 -4.70
C PHE A 54 -19.08 8.24 -5.88
N GLU A 55 -18.87 9.54 -5.67
CA GLU A 55 -19.05 10.55 -6.71
C GLU A 55 -17.73 11.00 -7.33
N HIS A 56 -16.62 10.89 -6.59
CA HIS A 56 -15.35 11.48 -7.00
C HIS A 56 -14.30 10.45 -7.42
N GLY A 57 -14.50 9.16 -7.11
CA GLY A 57 -13.54 8.13 -7.48
C GLY A 57 -12.23 8.19 -6.71
N GLU A 58 -12.19 8.95 -5.60
CA GLU A 58 -11.02 9.05 -4.74
C GLU A 58 -11.46 9.35 -3.31
N CYS A 59 -10.57 9.13 -2.34
CA CYS A 59 -10.85 9.42 -0.95
C CYS A 59 -10.83 10.93 -0.67
N VAL A 60 -11.69 11.38 0.25
CA VAL A 60 -11.73 12.78 0.65
C VAL A 60 -10.46 13.22 1.38
N PHE A 61 -9.79 12.31 2.08
CA PHE A 61 -8.53 12.60 2.77
C PHE A 61 -7.38 12.51 1.76
N LYS A 62 -6.68 13.61 1.57
CA LYS A 62 -5.63 13.72 0.55
C LYS A 62 -4.24 13.96 1.13
N ASP A 63 -4.08 13.76 2.43
CA ASP A 63 -2.83 14.03 3.15
C ASP A 63 -1.96 12.78 3.36
N ASP A 64 -2.25 11.70 2.65
CA ASP A 64 -1.49 10.47 2.73
C ASP A 64 -1.42 9.75 1.37
N ASP A 65 -0.93 8.49 1.36
CA ASP A 65 -0.62 7.77 0.13
C ASP A 65 -1.82 7.01 -0.48
N VAL A 66 -3.02 7.10 0.11
CA VAL A 66 -4.17 6.33 -0.37
C VAL A 66 -4.54 6.71 -1.80
N ASN A 67 -4.75 8.00 -2.06
CA ASN A 67 -5.14 8.44 -3.40
C ASN A 67 -4.00 8.26 -4.41
N THR A 68 -2.75 8.40 -3.98
CA THR A 68 -1.58 8.12 -4.82
C THR A 68 -1.59 6.66 -5.26
N PHE A 69 -1.85 5.74 -4.32
CA PHE A 69 -1.93 4.32 -4.65
C PHE A 69 -3.08 4.04 -5.63
N VAL A 70 -4.26 4.61 -5.37
CA VAL A 70 -5.44 4.39 -6.23
C VAL A 70 -5.15 4.84 -7.67
N GLU A 71 -4.49 5.99 -7.85
CA GLU A 71 -4.11 6.46 -9.16
C GLU A 71 -3.13 5.51 -9.87
N LYS A 72 -2.11 5.06 -9.15
CA LYS A 72 -1.13 4.13 -9.71
C LYS A 72 -1.71 2.75 -9.97
N ALA A 73 -2.72 2.35 -9.19
CA ALA A 73 -3.36 1.05 -9.31
C ALA A 73 -4.07 0.88 -10.65
N LYS A 74 -4.51 1.96 -11.27
CA LYS A 74 -5.20 1.91 -12.56
C LYS A 74 -4.32 1.32 -13.66
N ASP A 75 -3.01 1.49 -13.56
CA ASP A 75 -2.05 1.03 -14.55
C ASP A 75 -1.25 -0.18 -14.08
N ALA A 76 -1.56 -0.75 -12.92
CA ALA A 76 -0.85 -1.89 -12.36
C ALA A 76 -1.56 -3.20 -12.69
N ASP A 77 -0.77 -4.25 -12.83
CA ASP A 77 -1.28 -5.60 -13.13
C ASP A 77 -1.40 -6.47 -11.88
N GLY A 78 -0.70 -6.11 -10.81
CA GLY A 78 -0.75 -6.87 -9.57
C GLY A 78 -0.34 -6.04 -8.38
N PHE A 79 -0.66 -6.54 -7.18
CA PHE A 79 -0.41 -5.84 -5.93
C PHE A 79 0.16 -6.79 -4.89
N ILE A 80 1.10 -6.28 -4.09
CA ILE A 80 1.64 -6.99 -2.93
C ILE A 80 1.57 -6.04 -1.74
N PHE A 81 0.97 -6.51 -0.65
CA PHE A 81 0.88 -5.75 0.59
C PHE A 81 1.75 -6.45 1.63
N ALA A 82 2.82 -5.78 2.05
CA ALA A 82 3.76 -6.31 3.02
C ALA A 82 3.56 -5.62 4.36
N THR A 83 3.56 -6.39 5.43
CA THR A 83 3.30 -5.88 6.77
C THR A 83 4.09 -6.64 7.82
N PRO A 84 4.59 -5.95 8.87
CA PRO A 84 5.02 -6.68 10.06
C PRO A 84 3.81 -7.28 10.78
N VAL A 85 4.09 -8.25 11.65
CA VAL A 85 3.04 -8.90 12.44
C VAL A 85 3.08 -8.32 13.85
N TYR A 86 1.98 -7.71 14.26
CA TYR A 86 1.80 -7.18 15.61
C TYR A 86 0.63 -7.91 16.26
N TYR A 87 0.88 -8.57 17.37
CA TYR A 87 -0.17 -9.27 18.11
C TYR A 87 -1.00 -10.19 17.21
N ALA A 88 -0.30 -10.97 16.37
CA ALA A 88 -0.90 -11.97 15.46
C ALA A 88 -1.79 -11.37 14.35
N HIS A 89 -1.62 -10.09 14.01
CA HIS A 89 -2.36 -9.48 12.89
C HIS A 89 -1.49 -8.47 12.15
N PRO A 90 -1.94 -8.00 10.99
CA PRO A 90 -1.21 -6.96 10.25
C PRO A 90 -1.15 -5.66 11.05
N SER A 91 -0.19 -4.79 10.67
CA SER A 91 -0.09 -3.49 11.33
C SER A 91 -1.39 -2.70 11.16
N GLY A 92 -1.74 -1.90 12.17
CA GLY A 92 -2.93 -1.03 12.08
C GLY A 92 -2.85 -0.06 10.91
N ARG A 93 -1.65 0.41 10.59
CA ARG A 93 -1.44 1.33 9.47
C ARG A 93 -1.79 0.69 8.13
N ILE A 94 -1.35 -0.54 7.89
CA ILE A 94 -1.69 -1.23 6.63
C ILE A 94 -3.19 -1.51 6.56
N LEU A 95 -3.83 -1.86 7.67
CA LEU A 95 -5.26 -2.11 7.70
C LEU A 95 -6.05 -0.84 7.40
N SER A 96 -5.68 0.28 8.00
CA SER A 96 -6.33 1.57 7.72
C SER A 96 -6.15 1.97 6.26
N PHE A 97 -4.96 1.75 5.72
CA PHE A 97 -4.67 2.00 4.31
C PHE A 97 -5.59 1.16 3.41
N LEU A 98 -5.70 -0.14 3.68
CA LEU A 98 -6.52 -1.05 2.88
C LEU A 98 -8.01 -0.72 2.99
N ASP A 99 -8.49 -0.31 4.17
CA ASP A 99 -9.88 0.09 4.35
C ASP A 99 -10.27 1.18 3.34
N ARG A 100 -9.42 2.18 3.19
CA ARG A 100 -9.70 3.30 2.30
C ARG A 100 -9.43 2.98 0.85
N VAL A 101 -8.40 2.20 0.56
CA VAL A 101 -8.06 1.82 -0.80
C VAL A 101 -9.17 0.96 -1.42
N PHE A 102 -9.67 -0.02 -0.68
CA PHE A 102 -10.68 -0.92 -1.21
C PHE A 102 -12.09 -0.34 -1.16
N PHE A 103 -12.34 0.62 -0.29
CA PHE A 103 -13.65 1.27 -0.25
C PHE A 103 -13.80 2.35 -1.33
N SER A 104 -12.72 3.05 -1.63
CA SER A 104 -12.74 4.06 -2.70
C SER A 104 -12.51 3.44 -4.09
#